data_616acf05ddf7c2d0904b194c06e49114
#
_entry.id   616acf05ddf7c2d0904b194c06e49114
#
_cell.length_a   1.000
_cell.length_b   1.000
_cell.length_c   1.000
_cell.angle_alpha   90.00
_cell.angle_beta   90.00
_cell.angle_gamma   90.00
#
_symmetry.space_group_name_H-M   'P 1'
#
loop_
_entity.id
_entity.type
_entity.pdbx_description
1 polymer ?
#
loop_
_entity_poly.entity_id
_entity_poly.type
_entity_poly.pdbx_seq_one_letter_code
_entity_poly.pdbx_strand_id
1 'polypeptide(L)'
;LEIVAAVLSVIAGISLVVAGLSIMTVMLVSVSERTREIGIKKSIGASRRKIMTEFLAESFLISSIGSGIGACVGIIFSVIGCLLVGFTPQLNWSMILFSMVFAAGVGVLFGVYPALQAAKLRPVDALRCEN
;
A
#
# COMPACT_ATOMS: atom_id res chain seq x y z
N LEU A 1 26.34 -7.75 -16.45
CA LEU A 1 25.47 -6.70 -15.87
C LEU A 1 24.00 -7.02 -16.06
N GLU A 2 23.56 -7.53 -17.22
CA GLU A 2 22.14 -7.85 -17.51
C GLU A 2 21.57 -8.92 -16.58
N ILE A 3 22.34 -9.98 -16.27
CA ILE A 3 21.91 -11.05 -15.36
C ILE A 3 21.68 -10.51 -13.95
N VAL A 4 22.57 -9.65 -13.47
CA VAL A 4 22.43 -9.02 -12.15
C VAL A 4 21.20 -8.14 -12.07
N ALA A 5 20.96 -7.32 -13.11
CA ALA A 5 19.77 -6.48 -13.20
C ALA A 5 18.49 -7.32 -13.24
N ALA A 6 18.47 -8.43 -13.99
CA ALA A 6 17.33 -9.33 -14.04
C ALA A 6 17.02 -9.95 -12.68
N VAL A 7 18.05 -10.46 -11.99
CA VAL A 7 17.90 -11.06 -10.64
C VAL A 7 17.36 -10.02 -9.64
N LEU A 8 17.92 -8.81 -9.65
CA LEU A 8 17.46 -7.74 -8.78
C LEU A 8 16.00 -7.33 -9.06
N SER A 9 15.62 -7.31 -10.35
CA SER A 9 14.23 -6.99 -10.74
C SER A 9 13.24 -8.05 -10.25
N VAL A 10 13.61 -9.33 -10.31
CA VAL A 10 12.78 -10.43 -9.80
C VAL A 10 12.62 -10.32 -8.28
N ILE A 11 13.72 -10.09 -7.56
CA ILE A 11 13.69 -9.92 -6.10
C ILE A 11 12.82 -8.72 -5.71
N ALA A 12 12.99 -7.58 -6.42
CA ALA A 12 12.17 -6.39 -6.20
C ALA A 12 10.68 -6.65 -6.46
N GLY A 13 10.36 -7.40 -7.51
CA GLY A 13 8.97 -7.78 -7.84
C GLY A 13 8.34 -8.64 -6.75
N ILE A 14 9.05 -9.65 -6.26
CA ILE A 14 8.59 -10.50 -5.16
C ILE A 14 8.39 -9.67 -3.89
N SER A 15 9.35 -8.81 -3.55
CA SER A 15 9.27 -7.91 -2.39
C SER A 15 8.05 -6.99 -2.46
N LEU A 16 7.74 -6.47 -3.65
CA LEU A 16 6.57 -5.62 -3.87
C LEU A 16 5.25 -6.37 -3.63
N VAL A 17 5.16 -7.63 -4.10
CA VAL A 17 3.97 -8.48 -3.86
C VAL A 17 3.81 -8.77 -2.37
N VAL A 18 4.89 -9.11 -1.68
CA VAL A 18 4.85 -9.36 -0.22
C VAL A 18 4.44 -8.10 0.55
N ALA A 19 4.97 -6.93 0.16
CA ALA A 19 4.57 -5.65 0.75
C ALA A 19 3.08 -5.35 0.53
N GLY A 20 2.56 -5.62 -0.68
CA GLY A 20 1.14 -5.49 -0.99
C GLY A 20 0.25 -6.40 -0.15
N LEU A 21 0.64 -7.67 0.01
CA LEU A 21 -0.06 -8.61 0.89
C LEU A 21 -0.03 -8.15 2.36
N SER A 22 1.07 -7.56 2.82
CA SER A 22 1.17 -6.99 4.16
C SER A 22 0.18 -5.83 4.36
N ILE A 23 0.07 -4.91 3.39
CA ILE A 23 -0.94 -3.84 3.41
C ILE A 23 -2.34 -4.44 3.50
N MET A 24 -2.65 -5.43 2.65
CA MET A 24 -3.95 -6.11 2.65
C MET A 24 -4.27 -6.72 4.03
N THR A 25 -3.30 -7.39 4.66
CA THR A 25 -3.48 -8.03 5.97
C THR A 25 -3.74 -7.00 7.07
N VAL A 26 -2.94 -5.93 7.13
CA VAL A 26 -3.13 -4.85 8.11
C VAL A 26 -4.50 -4.18 7.94
N MET A 27 -4.91 -3.93 6.70
CA MET A 27 -6.22 -3.35 6.41
C MET A 27 -7.38 -4.28 6.80
N LEU A 28 -7.25 -5.60 6.58
CA LEU A 28 -8.25 -6.58 7.03
C LEU A 28 -8.41 -6.58 8.55
N VAL A 29 -7.30 -6.50 9.28
CA VAL A 29 -7.31 -6.37 10.75
C VAL A 29 -8.00 -5.06 11.15
N SER A 30 -7.64 -3.93 10.54
CA SER A 30 -8.29 -2.64 10.80
C SER A 30 -9.79 -2.67 10.55
N VAL A 31 -10.25 -3.33 9.47
CA VAL A 31 -11.68 -3.51 9.19
C VAL A 31 -12.36 -4.33 10.30
N SER A 32 -11.73 -5.41 10.77
CA SER A 32 -12.28 -6.25 11.83
C SER A 32 -12.39 -5.50 13.17
N GLU A 33 -11.38 -4.71 13.53
CA GLU A 33 -11.37 -3.90 14.75
C GLU A 33 -12.40 -2.76 14.71
N ARG A 34 -12.64 -2.17 13.53
CA ARG A 34 -13.58 -1.05 13.33
C ARG A 34 -14.97 -1.49 12.86
N THR A 35 -15.28 -2.79 12.92
CA THR A 35 -16.56 -3.34 12.43
C THR A 35 -17.78 -2.62 13.03
N ARG A 36 -17.76 -2.32 14.33
CA ARG A 36 -18.86 -1.59 15.01
C ARG A 36 -19.01 -0.16 14.49
N GLU A 37 -17.90 0.55 14.29
CA GLU A 37 -17.91 1.91 13.76
C GLU A 37 -18.49 1.94 12.34
N ILE A 38 -18.08 0.99 11.48
CA ILE A 38 -18.60 0.83 10.12
C ILE A 38 -20.11 0.53 10.16
N GLY A 39 -20.54 -0.31 11.09
CA GLY A 39 -21.96 -0.63 11.30
C GLY A 39 -22.79 0.60 11.69
N ILE A 40 -22.29 1.42 12.61
CA ILE A 40 -22.93 2.68 13.00
C ILE A 40 -23.00 3.66 11.84
N LYS A 41 -21.88 3.87 11.12
CA LYS A 41 -21.85 4.73 9.93
C LYS A 41 -22.89 4.32 8.90
N LYS A 42 -23.07 3.01 8.67
CA LYS A 42 -24.08 2.49 7.75
C LYS A 42 -25.52 2.65 8.25
N SER A 43 -25.77 2.50 9.54
CA SER A 43 -27.10 2.68 10.11
C SER A 43 -27.57 4.13 10.04
N ILE A 44 -26.65 5.08 10.05
CA ILE A 44 -26.91 6.53 9.87
C ILE A 44 -27.05 6.90 8.36
N GLY A 45 -26.90 5.92 7.44
CA GLY A 45 -27.12 6.13 5.99
C GLY A 45 -25.85 6.32 5.16
N ALA A 46 -24.67 5.97 5.68
CA ALA A 46 -23.47 6.00 4.86
C ALA A 46 -23.52 4.99 3.72
N SER A 47 -23.30 5.48 2.48
CA SER A 47 -23.28 4.64 1.30
C SER A 47 -22.06 3.70 1.28
N ARG A 48 -22.22 2.53 0.63
CA ARG A 48 -21.12 1.57 0.43
C ARG A 48 -19.90 2.22 -0.24
N ARG A 49 -20.14 3.13 -1.19
CA ARG A 49 -19.08 3.86 -1.90
C ARG A 49 -18.27 4.75 -0.94
N LYS A 50 -18.93 5.43 -0.01
CA LYS A 50 -18.26 6.30 0.95
C LYS A 50 -17.31 5.52 1.87
N ILE A 51 -17.74 4.35 2.35
CA ILE A 51 -16.90 3.48 3.16
C ILE A 51 -15.73 2.95 2.34
N MET A 52 -15.99 2.47 1.12
CA MET A 52 -14.95 1.95 0.23
C MET A 52 -13.89 3.02 -0.09
N THR A 53 -14.30 4.25 -0.41
CA THR A 53 -13.34 5.34 -0.70
C THR A 53 -12.52 5.76 0.52
N GLU A 54 -13.08 5.68 1.74
CA GLU A 54 -12.37 5.94 2.98
C GLU A 54 -11.19 4.95 3.16
N PHE A 55 -11.43 3.65 3.00
CA PHE A 55 -10.39 2.63 3.10
C PHE A 55 -9.39 2.66 1.94
N LEU A 56 -9.84 2.97 0.71
CA LEU A 56 -8.93 3.15 -0.42
C LEU A 56 -8.01 4.37 -0.23
N ALA A 57 -8.53 5.47 0.32
CA ALA A 57 -7.72 6.64 0.65
C ALA A 57 -6.68 6.30 1.72
N GLU A 58 -7.04 5.51 2.73
CA GLU A 58 -6.11 5.03 3.76
C GLU A 58 -4.99 4.17 3.15
N SER A 59 -5.32 3.22 2.28
CA SER A 59 -4.33 2.41 1.55
C SER A 59 -3.42 3.27 0.67
N PHE A 60 -3.97 4.26 -0.02
CA PHE A 60 -3.21 5.19 -0.84
C PHE A 60 -2.22 6.02 0.00
N LEU A 61 -2.64 6.53 1.16
CA LEU A 61 -1.78 7.28 2.06
C LEU A 61 -0.62 6.43 2.59
N ILE A 62 -0.92 5.22 3.06
CA ILE A 62 0.11 4.28 3.56
C ILE A 62 1.13 3.97 2.46
N SER A 63 0.66 3.66 1.25
CA SER A 63 1.53 3.33 0.12
C SER A 63 2.35 4.52 -0.35
N SER A 64 1.77 5.73 -0.36
CA SER A 64 2.46 6.96 -0.76
C SER A 64 3.56 7.34 0.22
N ILE A 65 3.30 7.24 1.52
CA ILE A 65 4.31 7.47 2.56
C ILE A 65 5.41 6.42 2.48
N GLY A 66 5.04 5.14 2.37
CA GLY A 66 5.99 4.04 2.25
C GLY A 66 6.88 4.15 1.02
N SER A 67 6.30 4.48 -0.15
CA SER A 67 7.06 4.68 -1.38
C SER A 67 7.98 5.91 -1.32
N GLY A 68 7.56 6.98 -0.65
CA GLY A 68 8.38 8.16 -0.40
C GLY A 68 9.60 7.84 0.45
N ILE A 69 9.40 7.16 1.59
CA ILE A 69 10.49 6.72 2.46
C ILE A 69 11.42 5.74 1.72
N GLY A 70 10.85 4.76 1.01
CA GLY A 70 11.61 3.81 0.20
C GLY A 70 12.46 4.48 -0.87
N ALA A 71 11.92 5.49 -1.56
CA ALA A 71 12.67 6.26 -2.54
C ALA A 71 13.83 7.04 -1.90
N CYS A 72 13.62 7.69 -0.75
CA CYS A 72 14.70 8.40 -0.04
C CYS A 72 15.82 7.44 0.38
N VAL A 73 15.46 6.30 0.97
CA VAL A 73 16.43 5.28 1.38
C VAL A 73 17.16 4.71 0.16
N GLY A 74 16.45 4.40 -0.93
CA GLY A 74 17.02 3.89 -2.17
C GLY A 74 18.01 4.87 -2.80
N ILE A 75 17.71 6.17 -2.83
CA ILE A 75 18.60 7.22 -3.32
C ILE A 75 19.89 7.27 -2.47
N ILE A 76 19.75 7.26 -1.14
CA ILE A 76 20.90 7.30 -0.23
C ILE A 76 21.83 6.11 -0.49
N PHE A 77 21.30 4.89 -0.52
CA PHE A 77 22.10 3.69 -0.80
C PHE A 77 22.72 3.70 -2.20
N SER A 78 22.00 4.20 -3.21
CA SER A 78 22.49 4.34 -4.57
C SER A 78 23.68 5.30 -4.64
N VAL A 79 23.58 6.47 -4.01
CA VAL A 79 24.67 7.48 -3.97
C VAL A 79 25.88 6.94 -3.24
N ILE A 80 25.70 6.32 -2.07
CA ILE A 80 26.81 5.72 -1.30
C ILE A 80 27.49 4.62 -2.11
N GLY A 81 26.73 3.74 -2.74
CA GLY A 81 27.25 2.65 -3.55
C GLY A 81 28.06 3.16 -4.75
N CYS A 82 27.54 4.17 -5.45
CA CYS A 82 28.28 4.79 -6.57
C CYS A 82 29.59 5.44 -6.13
N LEU A 83 29.60 6.14 -4.99
CA LEU A 83 30.81 6.78 -4.45
C LEU A 83 31.88 5.76 -4.06
N LEU A 84 31.49 4.61 -3.49
CA LEU A 84 32.43 3.54 -3.10
C LEU A 84 33.09 2.87 -4.31
N VAL A 85 32.39 2.80 -5.44
CA VAL A 85 32.89 2.18 -6.69
C VAL A 85 33.57 3.21 -7.61
N GLY A 86 33.49 4.50 -7.26
CA GLY A 86 34.12 5.59 -8.06
C GLY A 86 33.30 6.00 -9.28
N PHE A 87 32.01 5.69 -9.32
CA PHE A 87 31.09 6.13 -10.36
C PHE A 87 30.34 7.40 -9.93
N THR A 88 30.02 8.27 -10.92
CA THR A 88 29.13 9.42 -10.67
C THR A 88 27.69 8.96 -10.63
N PRO A 89 26.93 9.22 -9.55
CA PRO A 89 25.53 8.83 -9.47
C PRO A 89 24.70 9.62 -10.47
N GLN A 90 24.04 8.92 -11.40
CA GLN A 90 23.10 9.53 -12.33
C GLN A 90 21.67 9.29 -11.82
N LEU A 91 21.07 10.30 -11.18
CA LEU A 91 19.71 10.26 -10.68
C LEU A 91 18.72 10.61 -11.80
N ASN A 92 17.93 9.65 -12.22
CA ASN A 92 16.86 9.87 -13.19
C ASN A 92 15.54 10.13 -12.44
N TRP A 93 15.17 11.41 -12.30
CA TRP A 93 13.97 11.84 -11.59
C TRP A 93 12.68 11.25 -12.16
N SER A 94 12.61 11.07 -13.47
CA SER A 94 11.43 10.43 -14.12
C SER A 94 11.25 8.99 -13.66
N MET A 95 12.33 8.23 -13.54
CA MET A 95 12.28 6.83 -13.05
C MET A 95 11.87 6.77 -11.58
N ILE A 96 12.35 7.70 -10.76
CA ILE A 96 11.98 7.78 -9.34
C ILE A 96 10.50 8.08 -9.20
N LEU A 97 9.98 9.09 -9.90
CA LEU A 97 8.55 9.42 -9.89
C LEU A 97 7.70 8.27 -10.40
N PHE A 98 8.10 7.63 -11.50
CA PHE A 98 7.37 6.48 -12.04
C PHE A 98 7.30 5.33 -11.03
N SER A 99 8.40 5.00 -10.36
CA SER A 99 8.43 3.94 -9.35
C SER A 99 7.56 4.26 -8.13
N MET A 100 7.51 5.53 -7.69
CA MET A 100 6.64 5.97 -6.59
C MET A 100 5.15 5.83 -6.96
N VAL A 101 4.76 6.29 -8.15
CA VAL A 101 3.38 6.18 -8.64
C VAL A 101 2.99 4.72 -8.81
N PHE A 102 3.89 3.91 -9.36
CA PHE A 102 3.67 2.47 -9.51
C PHE A 102 3.49 1.77 -8.16
N ALA A 103 4.36 2.04 -7.19
CA ALA A 103 4.25 1.47 -5.84
C ALA A 103 2.95 1.89 -5.13
N ALA A 104 2.57 3.17 -5.24
CA ALA A 104 1.30 3.65 -4.69
C ALA A 104 0.10 2.96 -5.36
N GLY A 105 0.14 2.77 -6.68
CA GLY A 105 -0.88 2.05 -7.44
C GLY A 105 -1.04 0.60 -6.99
N VAL A 106 0.08 -0.11 -6.79
CA VAL A 106 0.07 -1.48 -6.27
C VAL A 106 -0.55 -1.52 -4.86
N GLY A 107 -0.20 -0.58 -3.97
CA GLY A 107 -0.78 -0.51 -2.64
C GLY A 107 -2.30 -0.28 -2.67
N VAL A 108 -2.80 0.55 -3.58
CA VAL A 108 -4.24 0.73 -3.78
C VAL A 108 -4.89 -0.57 -4.27
N LEU A 109 -4.28 -1.28 -5.22
CA LEU A 109 -4.80 -2.56 -5.72
C LEU A 109 -4.99 -3.58 -4.60
N PHE A 110 -4.00 -3.75 -3.72
CA PHE A 110 -4.11 -4.63 -2.57
C PHE A 110 -5.09 -4.11 -1.50
N GLY A 111 -5.33 -2.80 -1.44
CA GLY A 111 -6.33 -2.16 -0.59
C GLY A 111 -7.78 -2.32 -1.06
N VAL A 112 -8.01 -2.65 -2.34
CA VAL A 112 -9.36 -2.84 -2.90
C VAL A 112 -10.11 -3.97 -2.20
N TYR A 113 -9.44 -5.10 -1.96
CA TYR A 113 -10.08 -6.28 -1.34
C TYR A 113 -10.62 -5.99 0.07
N PRO A 114 -9.81 -5.47 1.04
CA PRO A 114 -10.32 -5.12 2.36
C PRO A 114 -11.36 -4.00 2.32
N ALA A 115 -11.21 -3.01 1.42
CA ALA A 115 -12.20 -1.95 1.25
C ALA A 115 -13.56 -2.47 0.80
N LEU A 116 -13.58 -3.44 -0.12
CA LEU A 116 -14.81 -4.12 -0.54
C LEU A 116 -15.43 -4.94 0.60
N GLN A 117 -14.62 -5.61 1.40
CA GLN A 117 -15.08 -6.38 2.54
C GLN A 117 -15.72 -5.46 3.59
N ALA A 118 -15.11 -4.34 3.94
CA ALA A 118 -15.67 -3.31 4.81
C ALA A 118 -17.01 -2.78 4.26
N ALA A 119 -17.07 -2.52 2.96
CA ALA A 119 -18.28 -2.03 2.29
C ALA A 119 -19.43 -3.05 2.25
N LYS A 120 -19.17 -4.35 2.37
CA LYS A 120 -20.18 -5.43 2.37
C LYS A 120 -20.75 -5.74 3.76
N LEU A 121 -20.11 -5.30 4.85
CA LEU A 121 -20.58 -5.55 6.22
C LEU A 121 -22.04 -5.09 6.39
N ARG A 122 -22.88 -5.96 6.97
CA ARG A 122 -24.27 -5.63 7.28
C ARG A 122 -24.33 -4.94 8.64
N PRO A 123 -25.11 -3.86 8.81
CA PRO A 123 -25.24 -3.16 10.10
C PRO A 123 -25.68 -4.08 11.23
N VAL A 124 -26.56 -5.04 10.94
CA VAL A 124 -27.10 -5.99 11.92
C VAL A 124 -26.02 -6.94 12.44
N ASP A 125 -25.13 -7.43 11.56
CA ASP A 125 -24.06 -8.35 11.93
C ASP A 125 -22.97 -7.60 12.73
N ALA A 126 -22.69 -6.35 12.35
CA ALA A 126 -21.72 -5.49 13.01
C ALA A 126 -22.10 -5.11 14.46
N LEU A 127 -23.39 -5.04 14.76
CA LEU A 127 -23.92 -4.74 16.09
C LEU A 127 -24.13 -5.99 16.96
N ARG A 128 -24.16 -7.19 16.34
CA ARG A 128 -24.37 -8.47 17.02
C ARG A 128 -23.08 -9.17 17.47
N CYS A 129 -21.92 -8.72 17.01
CA CYS A 129 -20.61 -9.24 17.44
C CYS A 129 -20.22 -8.75 18.85
N GLU A 130 -21.17 -8.84 19.80
CA GLU A 130 -20.91 -8.62 21.21
C GLU A 130 -21.09 -9.97 21.92
N ASN A 131 -19.99 -10.78 21.86
CA ASN A 131 -19.66 -11.81 22.86
C ASN A 131 -18.23 -12.26 22.65
#